data_c188e14abfebb96179724f4bfd25cc32
#
_entry.id   c188e14abfebb96179724f4bfd25cc32
#
_cell.length_a   1.000
_cell.length_b   1.000
_cell.length_c   1.000
_cell.angle_alpha   90.00
_cell.angle_beta   90.00
_cell.angle_gamma   90.00
#
_symmetry.space_group_name_H-M   'P 1'
#
loop_
_entity.id
_entity.type
_entity.pdbx_description
1 polymer ?
#
loop_
_entity_poly.entity_id
_entity_poly.type
_entity_poly.pdbx_seq_one_letter_code
_entity_poly.pdbx_strand_id
1 'polypeptide(L)'
;MKKRIDPGYLISLLLSVVLAFVIGAVILAIAGFSPGKAYLAMLNGAFSSARHIGDLLEYAMVLCLCGLACVLGARVSIFNVGGEGQLLLGAIVACQVGVWLDGLTPWLVLPLAALAAMAAGGLYALIPGVLKVKVKVNEVITTIMLNTVAASFCQYLAKGPWKNANKNMVAATEQLNARYWFGGLIGGSNLSTAILAAAVLALVIWYVMQKTSRGYEMKLTGQNERFARFIGIRTSRLVLVCMLLSGALCGLVGMFRVYGAEHLFRDSISRDYYFEGLMVAMIARYQPLAVVFLSLFFAALKIGAQGMELAAGVPNQIYLIIQTVVIFLMAAESGLFGALQNRVRKGKEAEKHA
;
A
#
# COMPACT_ATOMS: atom_id res chain seq x y z
N MET A 1 17.64 13.53 -18.01
CA MET A 1 18.74 13.18 -17.08
C MET A 1 18.32 11.93 -16.29
N LYS A 2 18.96 10.77 -16.52
CA LYS A 2 18.86 9.59 -15.66
C LYS A 2 19.46 9.97 -14.30
N LYS A 3 18.65 10.21 -13.26
CA LYS A 3 19.18 10.17 -11.90
C LYS A 3 19.64 8.73 -11.67
N ARG A 4 20.96 8.48 -11.80
CA ARG A 4 21.58 7.28 -11.24
C ARG A 4 21.16 7.23 -9.77
N ILE A 5 20.71 6.08 -9.33
CA ILE A 5 20.52 5.83 -7.90
C ILE A 5 21.89 6.11 -7.28
N ASP A 6 21.93 7.09 -6.40
CA ASP A 6 23.18 7.47 -5.73
C ASP A 6 23.64 6.26 -4.89
N PRO A 7 24.84 5.72 -5.15
CA PRO A 7 25.34 4.58 -4.36
C PRO A 7 25.33 4.86 -2.85
N GLY A 8 25.54 6.11 -2.46
CA GLY A 8 25.45 6.55 -1.07
C GLY A 8 24.05 6.34 -0.47
N TYR A 9 22.99 6.53 -1.27
CA TYR A 9 21.62 6.28 -0.83
C TYR A 9 21.34 4.81 -0.57
N LEU A 10 21.81 3.90 -1.43
CA LEU A 10 21.65 2.46 -1.22
C LEU A 10 22.41 1.98 0.01
N ILE A 11 23.61 2.48 0.23
CA ILE A 11 24.44 2.15 1.41
C ILE A 11 23.76 2.63 2.69
N SER A 12 23.25 3.86 2.70
CA SER A 12 22.57 4.39 3.89
C SER A 12 21.27 3.67 4.20
N LEU A 13 20.52 3.29 3.18
CA LEU A 13 19.31 2.49 3.33
C LEU A 13 19.61 1.09 3.90
N LEU A 14 20.65 0.42 3.42
CA LEU A 14 21.11 -0.85 3.97
C LEU A 14 21.59 -0.71 5.42
N LEU A 15 22.36 0.33 5.74
CA LEU A 15 22.80 0.60 7.11
C LEU A 15 21.62 0.86 8.05
N SER A 16 20.59 1.59 7.59
CA SER A 16 19.37 1.82 8.37
C SER A 16 18.63 0.52 8.67
N VAL A 17 18.54 -0.38 7.69
CA VAL A 17 17.92 -1.70 7.87
C VAL A 17 18.73 -2.54 8.86
N VAL A 18 20.06 -2.62 8.69
CA VAL A 18 20.92 -3.37 9.62
C VAL A 18 20.81 -2.83 11.04
N LEU A 19 20.85 -1.50 11.21
CA LEU A 19 20.70 -0.86 12.52
C LEU A 19 19.33 -1.16 13.15
N ALA A 20 18.27 -1.18 12.36
CA ALA A 20 16.94 -1.53 12.83
C ALA A 20 16.87 -2.98 13.35
N PHE A 21 17.51 -3.93 12.63
CA PHE A 21 17.59 -5.33 13.10
C PHE A 21 18.46 -5.46 14.36
N VAL A 22 19.53 -4.68 14.50
CA VAL A 22 20.32 -4.65 15.73
C VAL A 22 19.50 -4.13 16.91
N ILE A 23 18.77 -3.03 16.73
CA ILE A 23 17.86 -2.51 17.76
C ILE A 23 16.76 -3.53 18.07
N GLY A 24 16.19 -4.17 17.05
CA GLY A 24 15.22 -5.26 17.23
C GLY A 24 15.78 -6.44 18.01
N ALA A 25 17.05 -6.82 17.78
CA ALA A 25 17.72 -7.87 18.56
C ALA A 25 17.86 -7.49 20.03
N VAL A 26 18.19 -6.24 20.33
CA VAL A 26 18.25 -5.73 21.70
C VAL A 26 16.87 -5.78 22.37
N ILE A 27 15.83 -5.35 21.66
CA ILE A 27 14.44 -5.39 22.17
C ILE A 27 14.01 -6.83 22.46
N LEU A 28 14.29 -7.77 21.54
CA LEU A 28 14.00 -9.20 21.74
C LEU A 28 14.73 -9.76 22.96
N ALA A 29 16.02 -9.43 23.14
CA ALA A 29 16.80 -9.88 24.27
C ALA A 29 16.27 -9.34 25.61
N ILE A 30 15.89 -8.03 25.66
CA ILE A 30 15.27 -7.42 26.85
C ILE A 30 13.92 -8.07 27.16
N ALA A 31 13.14 -8.44 26.14
CA ALA A 31 11.87 -9.13 26.28
C ALA A 31 12.01 -10.62 26.66
N GLY A 32 13.23 -11.14 26.84
CA GLY A 32 13.50 -12.53 27.26
C GLY A 32 13.51 -13.54 26.12
N PHE A 33 13.47 -13.10 24.85
CA PHE A 33 13.54 -13.97 23.68
C PHE A 33 14.98 -14.06 23.14
N SER A 34 15.33 -15.20 22.53
CA SER A 34 16.61 -15.35 21.83
C SER A 34 16.54 -14.69 20.45
N PRO A 35 17.29 -13.60 20.16
CA PRO A 35 17.23 -12.90 18.88
C PRO A 35 17.56 -13.78 17.68
N GLY A 36 18.55 -14.68 17.84
CA GLY A 36 18.96 -15.60 16.78
C GLY A 36 17.86 -16.59 16.41
N LYS A 37 17.18 -17.18 17.41
CA LYS A 37 16.04 -18.08 17.17
C LYS A 37 14.86 -17.34 16.57
N ALA A 38 14.57 -16.13 17.06
CA ALA A 38 13.48 -15.31 16.58
C ALA A 38 13.69 -14.91 15.10
N TYR A 39 14.86 -14.43 14.71
CA TYR A 39 15.17 -14.08 13.33
C TYR A 39 15.23 -15.27 12.39
N LEU A 40 15.75 -16.42 12.87
CA LEU A 40 15.70 -17.65 12.07
C LEU A 40 14.26 -18.11 11.85
N ALA A 41 13.41 -18.06 12.88
CA ALA A 41 11.98 -18.34 12.75
C ALA A 41 11.28 -17.37 11.79
N MET A 42 11.66 -16.09 11.81
CA MET A 42 11.17 -15.08 10.87
C MET A 42 11.56 -15.39 9.42
N LEU A 43 12.81 -15.75 9.15
CA LEU A 43 13.25 -16.13 7.81
C LEU A 43 12.55 -17.41 7.33
N ASN A 44 12.44 -18.41 8.20
CA ASN A 44 11.70 -19.63 7.90
C ASN A 44 10.21 -19.33 7.64
N GLY A 45 9.59 -18.48 8.45
CA GLY A 45 8.20 -18.06 8.27
C GLY A 45 7.93 -17.38 6.93
N ALA A 46 8.91 -16.65 6.38
CA ALA A 46 8.78 -15.98 5.10
C ALA A 46 9.09 -16.88 3.88
N PHE A 47 10.08 -17.80 3.99
CA PHE A 47 10.68 -18.44 2.82
C PHE A 47 10.73 -19.97 2.85
N SER A 48 10.34 -20.66 3.94
CA SER A 48 10.52 -22.10 4.08
C SER A 48 9.62 -22.96 3.19
N SER A 49 8.51 -22.45 2.71
CA SER A 49 7.57 -23.20 1.88
C SER A 49 7.00 -22.37 0.74
N ALA A 50 6.56 -23.05 -0.33
CA ALA A 50 5.87 -22.41 -1.43
C ALA A 50 4.61 -21.64 -0.96
N ARG A 51 3.92 -22.16 0.07
CA ARG A 51 2.77 -21.49 0.68
C ARG A 51 3.16 -20.13 1.27
N HIS A 52 4.21 -20.07 2.10
CA HIS A 52 4.67 -18.83 2.71
C HIS A 52 5.13 -17.81 1.67
N ILE A 53 5.83 -18.26 0.62
CA ILE A 53 6.18 -17.39 -0.52
C ILE A 53 4.92 -16.88 -1.23
N GLY A 54 3.90 -17.71 -1.39
CA GLY A 54 2.62 -17.29 -1.95
C GLY A 54 1.95 -16.22 -1.11
N ASP A 55 1.83 -16.42 0.19
CA ASP A 55 1.24 -15.43 1.12
C ASP A 55 2.05 -14.12 1.16
N LEU A 56 3.40 -14.21 1.07
CA LEU A 56 4.28 -13.06 0.94
C LEU A 56 4.00 -12.26 -0.34
N LEU A 57 3.90 -12.94 -1.48
CA LEU A 57 3.64 -12.29 -2.77
C LEU A 57 2.23 -11.66 -2.82
N GLU A 58 1.23 -12.31 -2.23
CA GLU A 58 -0.11 -11.75 -2.09
C GLU A 58 -0.07 -10.45 -1.27
N TYR A 59 0.57 -10.49 -0.10
CA TYR A 59 0.70 -9.31 0.74
C TYR A 59 1.48 -8.19 0.06
N ALA A 60 2.59 -8.53 -0.62
CA ALA A 60 3.39 -7.57 -1.39
C ALA A 60 2.60 -6.91 -2.52
N MET A 61 1.73 -7.67 -3.19
CA MET A 61 0.82 -7.16 -4.22
C MET A 61 -0.10 -6.07 -3.67
N VAL A 62 -0.73 -6.34 -2.53
CA VAL A 62 -1.64 -5.39 -1.86
C VAL A 62 -0.90 -4.12 -1.47
N LEU A 63 0.26 -4.25 -0.79
CA LEU A 63 1.09 -3.11 -0.39
C LEU A 63 1.59 -2.30 -1.59
N CYS A 64 2.01 -2.98 -2.65
CA CYS A 64 2.49 -2.35 -3.88
C CYS A 64 1.41 -1.48 -4.51
N LEU A 65 0.20 -2.00 -4.72
CA LEU A 65 -0.88 -1.25 -5.33
C LEU A 65 -1.36 -0.08 -4.44
N CYS A 66 -1.45 -0.28 -3.12
CA CYS A 66 -1.75 0.79 -2.17
C CYS A 66 -0.65 1.87 -2.19
N GLY A 67 0.61 1.47 -2.22
CA GLY A 67 1.74 2.40 -2.35
C GLY A 67 1.72 3.17 -3.67
N LEU A 68 1.42 2.51 -4.79
CA LEU A 68 1.30 3.15 -6.10
C LEU A 68 0.10 4.11 -6.15
N ALA A 69 -1.01 3.78 -5.48
CA ALA A 69 -2.15 4.69 -5.33
C ALA A 69 -1.74 5.98 -4.59
N CYS A 70 -0.94 5.86 -3.52
CA CYS A 70 -0.36 7.00 -2.84
C CYS A 70 0.58 7.82 -3.75
N VAL A 71 1.44 7.14 -4.53
CA VAL A 71 2.37 7.80 -5.47
C VAL A 71 1.64 8.67 -6.49
N LEU A 72 0.48 8.23 -7.00
CA LEU A 72 -0.33 9.01 -7.95
C LEU A 72 -0.74 10.37 -7.39
N GLY A 73 -1.22 10.42 -6.15
CA GLY A 73 -1.56 11.68 -5.47
C GLY A 73 -0.32 12.53 -5.15
N ALA A 74 0.72 11.93 -4.58
CA ALA A 74 1.93 12.61 -4.18
C ALA A 74 2.68 13.27 -5.36
N ARG A 75 2.55 12.73 -6.57
CA ARG A 75 3.13 13.32 -7.80
C ARG A 75 2.56 14.69 -8.17
N VAL A 76 1.36 15.00 -7.72
CA VAL A 76 0.72 16.32 -7.91
C VAL A 76 0.64 17.11 -6.60
N SER A 77 1.48 16.77 -5.60
CA SER A 77 1.51 17.37 -4.26
C SER A 77 0.19 17.29 -3.51
N ILE A 78 -0.54 16.18 -3.67
CA ILE A 78 -1.73 15.86 -2.88
C ILE A 78 -1.54 14.55 -2.16
N PHE A 79 -1.80 14.57 -0.86
CA PHE A 79 -1.74 13.38 -0.02
C PHE A 79 -3.13 12.78 0.12
N ASN A 80 -3.39 11.69 -0.63
CA ASN A 80 -4.58 10.88 -0.42
C ASN A 80 -4.33 9.92 0.75
N VAL A 81 -4.73 10.29 1.96
CA VAL A 81 -4.67 9.40 3.13
C VAL A 81 -5.95 8.58 3.29
N GLY A 82 -6.93 8.81 2.39
CA GLY A 82 -8.26 8.18 2.38
C GLY A 82 -8.34 6.82 1.69
N GLY A 83 -7.21 6.26 1.27
CA GLY A 83 -7.20 5.02 0.50
C GLY A 83 -7.75 3.81 1.25
N GLU A 84 -7.70 3.81 2.59
CA GLU A 84 -8.29 2.77 3.42
C GLU A 84 -9.82 2.70 3.24
N GLY A 85 -10.51 3.83 3.34
CA GLY A 85 -11.95 3.93 3.10
C GLY A 85 -12.34 3.63 1.64
N GLN A 86 -11.51 4.04 0.69
CA GLN A 86 -11.69 3.75 -0.74
C GLN A 86 -11.55 2.26 -1.05
N LEU A 87 -10.62 1.57 -0.36
CA LEU A 87 -10.44 0.12 -0.43
C LEU A 87 -11.66 -0.60 0.12
N LEU A 88 -12.15 -0.21 1.30
CA LEU A 88 -13.33 -0.81 1.93
C LEU A 88 -14.58 -0.67 1.05
N LEU A 89 -14.83 0.52 0.51
CA LEU A 89 -15.95 0.76 -0.41
C LEU A 89 -15.82 -0.05 -1.69
N GLY A 90 -14.63 -0.12 -2.27
CA GLY A 90 -14.37 -0.96 -3.44
C GLY A 90 -14.61 -2.43 -3.16
N ALA A 91 -14.16 -2.92 -1.99
CA ALA A 91 -14.33 -4.31 -1.57
C ALA A 91 -15.80 -4.70 -1.41
N ILE A 92 -16.58 -3.89 -0.68
CA ILE A 92 -17.98 -4.20 -0.41
C ILE A 92 -18.84 -4.10 -1.69
N VAL A 93 -18.59 -3.09 -2.53
CA VAL A 93 -19.32 -2.93 -3.81
C VAL A 93 -18.97 -4.05 -4.77
N ALA A 94 -17.68 -4.41 -4.90
CA ALA A 94 -17.29 -5.54 -5.75
C ALA A 94 -17.91 -6.86 -5.29
N CYS A 95 -17.93 -7.12 -3.97
CA CYS A 95 -18.56 -8.29 -3.39
C CYS A 95 -20.05 -8.33 -3.75
N GLN A 96 -20.75 -7.22 -3.54
CA GLN A 96 -22.19 -7.16 -3.78
C GLN A 96 -22.55 -7.31 -5.26
N VAL A 97 -21.74 -6.77 -6.17
CA VAL A 97 -21.90 -6.98 -7.61
C VAL A 97 -21.78 -8.47 -7.95
N GLY A 98 -20.82 -9.18 -7.39
CA GLY A 98 -20.67 -10.61 -7.59
C GLY A 98 -21.84 -11.43 -7.05
N VAL A 99 -22.44 -11.02 -5.93
CA VAL A 99 -23.64 -11.64 -5.36
C VAL A 99 -24.87 -11.35 -6.21
N TRP A 100 -25.10 -10.10 -6.63
CA TRP A 100 -26.28 -9.74 -7.45
C TRP A 100 -26.25 -10.32 -8.86
N LEU A 101 -25.07 -10.50 -9.42
CA LEU A 101 -24.89 -11.05 -10.77
C LEU A 101 -24.63 -12.57 -10.72
N ASP A 102 -24.96 -13.23 -9.60
CA ASP A 102 -24.84 -14.68 -9.51
C ASP A 102 -25.74 -15.34 -10.57
N GLY A 103 -25.19 -16.31 -11.31
CA GLY A 103 -25.86 -16.89 -12.47
C GLY A 103 -25.25 -16.47 -13.81
N LEU A 104 -24.57 -15.31 -13.89
CA LEU A 104 -23.89 -14.88 -15.10
C LEU A 104 -22.48 -15.50 -15.25
N THR A 105 -21.92 -15.40 -16.46
CA THR A 105 -20.58 -15.92 -16.73
C THR A 105 -19.50 -15.11 -16.02
N PRO A 106 -18.41 -15.75 -15.51
CA PRO A 106 -17.31 -15.03 -14.87
C PRO A 106 -16.67 -13.94 -15.74
N TRP A 107 -16.61 -14.17 -17.05
CA TRP A 107 -16.08 -13.18 -18.01
C TRP A 107 -16.84 -11.85 -18.04
N LEU A 108 -18.09 -11.84 -17.61
CA LEU A 108 -18.91 -10.62 -17.51
C LEU A 108 -18.86 -10.06 -16.09
N VAL A 109 -18.96 -10.92 -15.07
CA VAL A 109 -19.04 -10.50 -13.66
C VAL A 109 -17.72 -9.89 -13.19
N LEU A 110 -16.57 -10.48 -13.53
CA LEU A 110 -15.27 -10.00 -13.07
C LEU A 110 -14.93 -8.57 -13.58
N PRO A 111 -15.07 -8.24 -14.87
CA PRO A 111 -14.88 -6.86 -15.33
C PRO A 111 -15.88 -5.87 -14.73
N LEU A 112 -17.14 -6.26 -14.58
CA LEU A 112 -18.15 -5.38 -13.99
C LEU A 112 -17.86 -5.10 -12.52
N ALA A 113 -17.45 -6.11 -11.75
CA ALA A 113 -17.03 -5.95 -10.37
C ALA A 113 -15.79 -5.07 -10.26
N ALA A 114 -14.83 -5.22 -11.18
CA ALA A 114 -13.63 -4.37 -11.23
C ALA A 114 -13.99 -2.91 -11.52
N LEU A 115 -14.83 -2.66 -12.51
CA LEU A 115 -15.30 -1.31 -12.84
C LEU A 115 -16.10 -0.69 -11.69
N ALA A 116 -16.97 -1.46 -11.04
CA ALA A 116 -17.75 -1.00 -9.89
C ALA A 116 -16.86 -0.68 -8.69
N ALA A 117 -15.86 -1.52 -8.39
CA ALA A 117 -14.88 -1.26 -7.34
C ALA A 117 -14.06 0.00 -7.62
N MET A 118 -13.57 0.14 -8.85
CA MET A 118 -12.82 1.33 -9.28
C MET A 118 -13.68 2.59 -9.23
N ALA A 119 -14.94 2.50 -9.64
CA ALA A 119 -15.88 3.61 -9.57
C ALA A 119 -16.17 4.01 -8.12
N ALA A 120 -16.46 3.04 -7.25
CA ALA A 120 -16.74 3.30 -5.84
C ALA A 120 -15.54 3.99 -5.15
N GLY A 121 -14.36 3.42 -5.24
CA GLY A 121 -13.16 4.01 -4.66
C GLY A 121 -12.77 5.35 -5.29
N GLY A 122 -12.84 5.45 -6.62
CA GLY A 122 -12.47 6.65 -7.36
C GLY A 122 -13.43 7.83 -7.13
N LEU A 123 -14.74 7.59 -7.19
CA LEU A 123 -15.75 8.63 -6.92
C LEU A 123 -15.68 9.12 -5.47
N TYR A 124 -15.43 8.19 -4.53
CA TYR A 124 -15.23 8.57 -3.14
C TYR A 124 -13.98 9.45 -2.94
N ALA A 125 -12.89 9.14 -3.64
CA ALA A 125 -11.68 9.96 -3.64
C ALA A 125 -11.87 11.34 -4.26
N LEU A 126 -12.84 11.51 -5.15
CA LEU A 126 -13.16 12.84 -5.71
C LEU A 126 -13.74 13.80 -4.68
N ILE A 127 -14.41 13.32 -3.62
CA ILE A 127 -14.97 14.18 -2.57
C ILE A 127 -13.89 15.08 -1.99
N PRO A 128 -12.81 14.56 -1.36
CA PRO A 128 -11.74 15.39 -0.83
C PRO A 128 -10.95 16.12 -1.93
N GLY A 129 -10.84 15.52 -3.14
CA GLY A 129 -10.21 16.17 -4.28
C GLY A 129 -10.92 17.46 -4.70
N VAL A 130 -12.25 17.43 -4.80
CA VAL A 130 -13.08 18.62 -5.13
C VAL A 130 -13.03 19.65 -4.01
N LEU A 131 -13.10 19.23 -2.74
CA LEU A 131 -12.97 20.13 -1.59
C LEU A 131 -11.61 20.84 -1.60
N LYS A 132 -10.54 20.12 -1.91
CA LYS A 132 -9.19 20.70 -2.05
C LYS A 132 -9.12 21.74 -3.17
N VAL A 133 -9.64 21.41 -4.36
CA VAL A 133 -9.53 22.27 -5.53
C VAL A 133 -10.43 23.50 -5.43
N LYS A 134 -11.69 23.34 -4.99
CA LYS A 134 -12.67 24.43 -4.95
C LYS A 134 -12.62 25.25 -3.67
N VAL A 135 -12.53 24.60 -2.52
CA VAL A 135 -12.65 25.23 -1.19
C VAL A 135 -11.30 25.35 -0.48
N LYS A 136 -10.24 24.72 -1.04
CA LYS A 136 -8.87 24.70 -0.49
C LYS A 136 -8.77 24.12 0.93
N VAL A 137 -9.67 23.20 1.29
CA VAL A 137 -9.61 22.45 2.54
C VAL A 137 -8.37 21.55 2.56
N ASN A 138 -7.84 21.29 3.74
CA ASN A 138 -6.73 20.36 3.90
C ASN A 138 -7.17 18.92 3.55
N GLU A 139 -6.58 18.35 2.50
CA GLU A 139 -6.91 17.02 1.98
C GLU A 139 -6.60 15.90 2.97
N VAL A 140 -5.53 16.04 3.78
CA VAL A 140 -5.13 15.02 4.75
C VAL A 140 -6.22 14.84 5.81
N ILE A 141 -6.70 15.95 6.38
CA ILE A 141 -7.76 15.92 7.40
C ILE A 141 -9.04 15.34 6.79
N THR A 142 -9.44 15.84 5.61
CA THR A 142 -10.67 15.40 4.96
C THR A 142 -10.63 13.91 4.62
N THR A 143 -9.50 13.43 4.09
CA THR A 143 -9.37 12.02 3.70
C THR A 143 -9.33 11.08 4.90
N ILE A 144 -8.68 11.46 6.02
CA ILE A 144 -8.68 10.66 7.25
C ILE A 144 -10.10 10.58 7.84
N MET A 145 -10.83 11.68 7.90
CA MET A 145 -12.22 11.67 8.39
C MET A 145 -13.11 10.79 7.50
N LEU A 146 -12.93 10.86 6.20
CA LEU A 146 -13.68 10.03 5.26
C LEU A 146 -13.38 8.53 5.39
N ASN A 147 -12.20 8.11 5.87
CA ASN A 147 -11.94 6.70 6.17
C ASN A 147 -12.91 6.16 7.23
N THR A 148 -13.13 6.93 8.31
CA THR A 148 -14.07 6.54 9.38
C THR A 148 -15.50 6.49 8.87
N VAL A 149 -15.90 7.45 8.03
CA VAL A 149 -17.24 7.47 7.41
C VAL A 149 -17.41 6.25 6.50
N ALA A 150 -16.42 5.93 5.65
CA ALA A 150 -16.46 4.76 4.77
C ALA A 150 -16.55 3.45 5.58
N ALA A 151 -15.72 3.30 6.61
CA ALA A 151 -15.73 2.11 7.47
C ALA A 151 -17.09 1.91 8.14
N SER A 152 -17.65 2.98 8.74
CA SER A 152 -18.98 2.94 9.38
C SER A 152 -20.09 2.64 8.38
N PHE A 153 -20.02 3.19 7.17
CA PHE A 153 -20.98 2.94 6.10
C PHE A 153 -20.90 1.49 5.60
N CYS A 154 -19.71 0.97 5.35
CA CYS A 154 -19.52 -0.42 4.97
C CYS A 154 -20.01 -1.38 6.07
N GLN A 155 -19.75 -1.06 7.33
CA GLN A 155 -20.23 -1.85 8.47
C GLN A 155 -21.77 -1.84 8.56
N TYR A 156 -22.41 -0.67 8.34
CA TYR A 156 -23.85 -0.56 8.25
C TYR A 156 -24.43 -1.45 7.15
N LEU A 157 -23.85 -1.45 5.94
CA LEU A 157 -24.30 -2.29 4.85
C LEU A 157 -24.11 -3.77 5.16
N ALA A 158 -22.97 -4.18 5.72
CA ALA A 158 -22.66 -5.57 6.04
C ALA A 158 -23.46 -6.13 7.23
N LYS A 159 -23.92 -5.28 8.15
CA LYS A 159 -24.78 -5.68 9.29
C LYS A 159 -26.27 -5.60 8.96
N GLY A 160 -26.64 -4.80 7.98
CA GLY A 160 -28.02 -4.51 7.59
C GLY A 160 -28.42 -5.08 6.24
N PRO A 161 -28.55 -4.23 5.18
CA PRO A 161 -29.19 -4.64 3.92
C PRO A 161 -28.41 -5.73 3.14
N TRP A 162 -27.10 -5.83 3.35
CA TRP A 162 -26.25 -6.83 2.65
C TRP A 162 -25.71 -7.91 3.59
N LYS A 163 -26.35 -8.08 4.74
CA LYS A 163 -25.96 -9.09 5.73
C LYS A 163 -26.21 -10.50 5.19
N ASN A 164 -25.24 -11.39 5.45
CA ASN A 164 -25.43 -12.81 5.21
C ASN A 164 -26.51 -13.40 6.14
N ALA A 165 -27.62 -13.85 5.56
CA ALA A 165 -28.76 -14.40 6.30
C ALA A 165 -28.43 -15.75 6.99
N ASN A 166 -27.45 -16.51 6.48
CA ASN A 166 -27.18 -17.88 6.89
C ASN A 166 -26.03 -18.06 7.88
N LYS A 167 -25.35 -16.99 8.30
CA LYS A 167 -24.17 -17.09 9.17
C LYS A 167 -24.32 -16.20 10.40
N ASN A 168 -24.00 -16.75 11.55
CA ASN A 168 -23.85 -16.00 12.82
C ASN A 168 -22.65 -15.03 12.82
N MET A 169 -22.21 -14.54 11.67
CA MET A 169 -21.15 -13.58 11.54
C MET A 169 -21.65 -12.16 11.79
N VAL A 170 -20.98 -11.43 12.65
CA VAL A 170 -21.45 -10.15 13.18
C VAL A 170 -21.45 -9.02 12.12
N ALA A 171 -20.61 -9.05 11.10
CA ALA A 171 -20.60 -8.06 10.02
C ALA A 171 -19.96 -8.68 8.76
N ALA A 172 -20.73 -9.43 7.99
CA ALA A 172 -20.26 -10.05 6.76
C ALA A 172 -21.39 -10.08 5.73
N THR A 173 -21.03 -9.91 4.46
CA THR A 173 -21.91 -10.10 3.31
C THR A 173 -22.05 -11.59 2.97
N GLU A 174 -22.91 -11.90 2.03
CA GLU A 174 -22.97 -13.24 1.43
C GLU A 174 -21.63 -13.60 0.78
N GLN A 175 -21.34 -14.89 0.77
CA GLN A 175 -20.13 -15.42 0.15
C GLN A 175 -20.29 -15.47 -1.37
N LEU A 176 -19.27 -15.04 -2.08
CA LEU A 176 -19.20 -15.17 -3.53
C LEU A 176 -19.22 -16.63 -3.95
N ASN A 177 -19.92 -16.92 -5.03
CA ASN A 177 -19.89 -18.24 -5.66
C ASN A 177 -18.44 -18.56 -6.10
N ALA A 178 -18.01 -19.80 -5.81
CA ALA A 178 -16.63 -20.24 -6.07
C ALA A 178 -16.19 -20.09 -7.54
N ARG A 179 -17.14 -20.06 -8.49
CA ARG A 179 -16.84 -19.84 -9.92
C ARG A 179 -16.28 -18.45 -10.23
N TYR A 180 -16.48 -17.46 -9.34
CA TYR A 180 -15.94 -16.11 -9.50
C TYR A 180 -14.61 -15.90 -8.80
N TRP A 181 -14.16 -16.87 -8.00
CA TRP A 181 -12.88 -16.76 -7.30
C TRP A 181 -11.74 -16.70 -8.28
N PHE A 182 -10.78 -15.86 -7.99
CA PHE A 182 -9.54 -15.89 -8.74
C PHE A 182 -8.80 -17.20 -8.47
N GLY A 183 -8.33 -17.84 -9.54
CA GLY A 183 -7.59 -19.10 -9.41
C GLY A 183 -6.37 -18.95 -8.51
N GLY A 184 -6.22 -19.86 -7.54
CA GLY A 184 -5.02 -19.92 -6.71
C GLY A 184 -3.83 -20.41 -7.53
N LEU A 185 -2.69 -19.73 -7.41
CA LEU A 185 -1.46 -20.09 -8.12
C LEU A 185 -0.62 -21.12 -7.35
N ILE A 186 -0.71 -21.10 -6.03
CA ILE A 186 0.03 -22.01 -5.14
C ILE A 186 -0.96 -22.63 -4.15
N GLY A 187 -1.02 -23.96 -4.12
CA GLY A 187 -1.94 -24.67 -3.23
C GLY A 187 -1.71 -24.32 -1.76
N GLY A 188 -2.79 -24.01 -1.06
CA GLY A 188 -2.78 -23.66 0.37
C GLY A 188 -2.31 -22.23 0.69
N SER A 189 -1.96 -21.39 -0.31
CA SER A 189 -1.67 -19.97 -0.14
C SER A 189 -2.84 -19.09 -0.60
N ASN A 190 -2.85 -17.83 -0.16
CA ASN A 190 -3.81 -16.80 -0.61
C ASN A 190 -3.42 -16.17 -1.96
N LEU A 191 -2.32 -16.60 -2.57
CA LEU A 191 -1.85 -16.06 -3.85
C LEU A 191 -2.79 -16.45 -4.97
N SER A 192 -3.43 -15.46 -5.57
CA SER A 192 -4.36 -15.63 -6.68
C SER A 192 -3.81 -15.04 -7.99
N THR A 193 -4.49 -15.35 -9.10
CA THR A 193 -4.18 -14.77 -10.42
C THR A 193 -4.28 -13.25 -10.46
N ALA A 194 -4.86 -12.60 -9.44
CA ALA A 194 -4.88 -11.15 -9.29
C ALA A 194 -3.47 -10.52 -9.32
N ILE A 195 -2.42 -11.26 -8.92
CA ILE A 195 -1.03 -10.76 -8.98
C ILE A 195 -0.59 -10.41 -10.40
N LEU A 196 -1.08 -11.11 -11.41
CA LEU A 196 -0.76 -10.80 -12.81
C LEU A 196 -1.37 -9.45 -13.22
N ALA A 197 -2.63 -9.21 -12.85
CA ALA A 197 -3.28 -7.94 -13.09
C ALA A 197 -2.58 -6.80 -12.33
N ALA A 198 -2.19 -7.04 -11.08
CA ALA A 198 -1.44 -6.09 -10.27
C ALA A 198 -0.07 -5.75 -10.86
N ALA A 199 0.67 -6.74 -11.37
CA ALA A 199 1.95 -6.53 -12.03
C ALA A 199 1.80 -5.68 -13.30
N VAL A 200 0.77 -5.97 -14.12
CA VAL A 200 0.45 -5.15 -15.31
C VAL A 200 0.11 -3.72 -14.90
N LEU A 201 -0.72 -3.52 -13.89
CA LEU A 201 -1.06 -2.18 -13.38
C LEU A 201 0.18 -1.44 -12.87
N ALA A 202 1.06 -2.10 -12.12
CA ALA A 202 2.30 -1.50 -11.64
C ALA A 202 3.19 -1.05 -12.81
N LEU A 203 3.32 -1.88 -13.85
CA LEU A 203 4.06 -1.54 -15.07
C LEU A 203 3.42 -0.37 -15.84
N VAL A 204 2.09 -0.36 -15.97
CA VAL A 204 1.36 0.73 -16.63
C VAL A 204 1.54 2.05 -15.87
N ILE A 205 1.39 2.04 -14.54
CA ILE A 205 1.59 3.23 -13.72
C ILE A 205 3.05 3.72 -13.84
N TRP A 206 4.01 2.82 -13.73
CA TRP A 206 5.42 3.17 -13.92
C TRP A 206 5.67 3.79 -15.30
N TYR A 207 5.14 3.17 -16.37
CA TYR A 207 5.29 3.66 -17.75
C TYR A 207 4.66 5.04 -17.92
N VAL A 208 3.42 5.22 -17.48
CA VAL A 208 2.71 6.50 -17.56
C VAL A 208 3.48 7.60 -16.82
N MET A 209 3.95 7.31 -15.61
CA MET A 209 4.65 8.31 -14.78
C MET A 209 6.06 8.65 -15.26
N GLN A 210 6.76 7.73 -15.93
CA GLN A 210 8.17 7.90 -16.29
C GLN A 210 8.38 8.20 -17.78
N LYS A 211 7.45 7.79 -18.64
CA LYS A 211 7.64 7.76 -20.09
C LYS A 211 6.63 8.60 -20.88
N THR A 212 5.60 9.16 -20.23
CA THR A 212 4.56 9.92 -20.93
C THR A 212 4.57 11.41 -20.58
N SER A 213 3.98 12.23 -21.47
CA SER A 213 3.77 13.67 -21.23
C SER A 213 2.93 13.93 -19.99
N ARG A 214 1.95 13.07 -19.70
CA ARG A 214 1.10 13.19 -18.52
C ARG A 214 1.90 13.00 -17.22
N GLY A 215 2.83 12.03 -17.18
CA GLY A 215 3.74 11.88 -16.06
C GLY A 215 4.65 13.09 -15.86
N TYR A 216 5.06 13.75 -16.95
CA TYR A 216 5.81 15.00 -16.87
C TYR A 216 4.97 16.16 -16.34
N GLU A 217 3.72 16.32 -16.81
CA GLU A 217 2.77 17.30 -16.28
C GLU A 217 2.52 17.11 -14.77
N MET A 218 2.32 15.85 -14.32
CA MET A 218 2.18 15.53 -12.90
C MET A 218 3.41 15.97 -12.09
N LYS A 219 4.61 15.66 -12.58
CA LYS A 219 5.86 16.03 -11.91
C LYS A 219 6.02 17.54 -11.81
N LEU A 220 5.75 18.29 -12.87
CA LEU A 220 5.83 19.76 -12.87
C LEU A 220 4.82 20.36 -11.89
N THR A 221 3.58 19.88 -11.92
CA THR A 221 2.52 20.33 -11.01
C THR A 221 2.92 20.11 -9.55
N GLY A 222 3.51 18.95 -9.23
CA GLY A 222 3.95 18.66 -7.88
C GLY A 222 5.18 19.45 -7.43
N GLN A 223 6.05 19.88 -8.35
CA GLN A 223 7.22 20.69 -8.00
C GLN A 223 6.88 22.18 -7.84
N ASN A 224 6.09 22.72 -8.74
CA ASN A 224 5.66 24.12 -8.69
C ASN A 224 4.33 24.30 -9.44
N GLU A 225 3.25 24.31 -8.69
CA GLU A 225 1.89 24.45 -9.25
C GLU A 225 1.70 25.79 -10.00
N ARG A 226 2.30 26.89 -9.49
CA ARG A 226 2.18 28.21 -10.15
C ARG A 226 2.88 28.23 -11.50
N PHE A 227 4.08 27.67 -11.58
CA PHE A 227 4.81 27.51 -12.83
C PHE A 227 4.05 26.61 -13.82
N ALA A 228 3.53 25.46 -13.35
CA ALA A 228 2.74 24.55 -14.17
C ALA A 228 1.51 25.24 -14.79
N ARG A 229 0.81 26.08 -14.02
CA ARG A 229 -0.31 26.90 -14.54
C ARG A 229 0.16 27.93 -15.57
N PHE A 230 1.30 28.58 -15.33
CA PHE A 230 1.84 29.59 -16.24
C PHE A 230 2.14 29.03 -17.63
N ILE A 231 2.63 27.80 -17.72
CA ILE A 231 2.88 27.09 -19.00
C ILE A 231 1.65 26.38 -19.56
N GLY A 232 0.43 26.65 -19.03
CA GLY A 232 -0.84 26.18 -19.59
C GLY A 232 -1.33 24.82 -19.06
N ILE A 233 -0.71 24.20 -18.07
CA ILE A 233 -1.19 22.95 -17.48
C ILE A 233 -2.44 23.21 -16.63
N ARG A 234 -3.51 22.46 -16.89
CA ARG A 234 -4.76 22.53 -16.10
C ARG A 234 -4.60 21.76 -14.78
N THR A 235 -3.85 22.35 -13.82
CA THR A 235 -3.46 21.71 -12.56
C THR A 235 -4.66 21.18 -11.78
N SER A 236 -5.76 21.93 -11.68
CA SER A 236 -6.97 21.50 -10.97
C SER A 236 -7.58 20.22 -11.55
N ARG A 237 -7.65 20.11 -12.88
CA ARG A 237 -8.14 18.89 -13.55
C ARG A 237 -7.18 17.71 -13.33
N LEU A 238 -5.88 17.96 -13.40
CA LEU A 238 -4.85 16.94 -13.20
C LEU A 238 -4.89 16.37 -11.77
N VAL A 239 -5.08 17.23 -10.78
CA VAL A 239 -5.28 16.88 -9.38
C VAL A 239 -6.50 15.97 -9.21
N LEU A 240 -7.66 16.35 -9.77
CA LEU A 240 -8.87 15.53 -9.67
C LEU A 240 -8.72 14.16 -10.34
N VAL A 241 -8.06 14.12 -11.51
CA VAL A 241 -7.78 12.85 -12.20
C VAL A 241 -6.84 11.97 -11.37
N CYS A 242 -5.80 12.52 -10.76
CA CYS A 242 -4.89 11.77 -9.90
C CYS A 242 -5.60 11.23 -8.66
N MET A 243 -6.48 12.00 -8.03
CA MET A 243 -7.30 11.55 -6.91
C MET A 243 -8.26 10.43 -7.32
N LEU A 244 -8.95 10.58 -8.45
CA LEU A 244 -9.83 9.57 -9.02
C LEU A 244 -9.07 8.25 -9.25
N LEU A 245 -7.91 8.32 -9.93
CA LEU A 245 -7.10 7.13 -10.24
C LEU A 245 -6.52 6.49 -8.97
N SER A 246 -6.09 7.29 -8.00
CA SER A 246 -5.63 6.82 -6.70
C SER A 246 -6.73 6.02 -5.99
N GLY A 247 -7.94 6.60 -5.90
CA GLY A 247 -9.07 5.91 -5.27
C GLY A 247 -9.57 4.71 -6.04
N ALA A 248 -9.57 4.78 -7.38
CA ALA A 248 -9.93 3.64 -8.23
C ALA A 248 -8.97 2.46 -8.03
N LEU A 249 -7.67 2.74 -7.89
CA LEU A 249 -6.67 1.70 -7.60
C LEU A 249 -6.88 1.08 -6.21
N CYS A 250 -7.18 1.88 -5.20
CA CYS A 250 -7.53 1.38 -3.86
C CYS A 250 -8.80 0.52 -3.90
N GLY A 251 -9.85 0.96 -4.59
CA GLY A 251 -11.06 0.17 -4.77
C GLY A 251 -10.81 -1.17 -5.44
N LEU A 252 -9.94 -1.20 -6.45
CA LEU A 252 -9.55 -2.43 -7.14
C LEU A 252 -8.76 -3.38 -6.22
N VAL A 253 -7.90 -2.86 -5.35
CA VAL A 253 -7.24 -3.67 -4.30
C VAL A 253 -8.29 -4.34 -3.41
N GLY A 254 -9.35 -3.61 -3.03
CA GLY A 254 -10.46 -4.17 -2.27
C GLY A 254 -11.12 -5.36 -2.99
N MET A 255 -11.38 -5.24 -4.30
CA MET A 255 -11.86 -6.35 -5.11
C MET A 255 -10.88 -7.52 -5.12
N PHE A 256 -9.59 -7.28 -5.32
CA PHE A 256 -8.58 -8.36 -5.34
C PHE A 256 -8.54 -9.12 -4.03
N ARG A 257 -8.74 -8.45 -2.89
CA ARG A 257 -8.87 -9.10 -1.58
C ARG A 257 -10.13 -9.98 -1.48
N VAL A 258 -11.27 -9.46 -1.93
CA VAL A 258 -12.55 -10.20 -1.88
C VAL A 258 -12.53 -11.41 -2.82
N TYR A 259 -12.12 -11.25 -4.06
CA TYR A 259 -12.18 -12.31 -5.08
C TYR A 259 -10.99 -13.28 -5.00
N GLY A 260 -9.87 -12.85 -4.39
CA GLY A 260 -8.64 -13.65 -4.32
C GLY A 260 -8.45 -14.42 -3.02
N ALA A 261 -8.82 -13.85 -1.88
CA ALA A 261 -8.46 -14.43 -0.58
C ALA A 261 -9.63 -14.61 0.39
N GLU A 262 -10.51 -13.61 0.52
CA GLU A 262 -11.53 -13.61 1.58
C GLU A 262 -12.88 -14.20 1.12
N HIS A 263 -13.19 -14.10 -0.15
CA HIS A 263 -14.40 -14.59 -0.83
C HIS A 263 -15.72 -14.05 -0.30
N LEU A 264 -15.67 -13.08 0.58
CA LEU A 264 -16.79 -12.32 1.12
C LEU A 264 -16.25 -10.99 1.66
N PHE A 265 -17.12 -9.99 1.84
CA PHE A 265 -16.76 -8.81 2.60
C PHE A 265 -16.98 -9.05 4.09
N ARG A 266 -16.01 -8.71 4.92
CA ARG A 266 -16.11 -8.62 6.38
C ARG A 266 -15.44 -7.34 6.88
N ASP A 267 -15.83 -6.88 8.05
CA ASP A 267 -15.31 -5.65 8.66
C ASP A 267 -13.77 -5.65 8.80
N SER A 268 -13.20 -6.83 9.03
CA SER A 268 -11.75 -7.03 9.17
C SER A 268 -11.00 -7.28 7.85
N ILE A 269 -11.60 -7.01 6.69
CA ILE A 269 -10.98 -7.27 5.37
C ILE A 269 -9.78 -6.37 5.12
N SER A 270 -9.86 -5.14 5.58
CA SER A 270 -8.72 -4.23 5.61
C SER A 270 -8.03 -4.31 6.96
N ARG A 271 -6.72 -4.47 6.92
CA ARG A 271 -5.83 -4.57 8.06
C ARG A 271 -4.80 -3.45 8.00
N ASP A 272 -5.27 -2.22 7.79
CA ASP A 272 -4.43 -1.03 7.59
C ASP A 272 -3.50 -1.14 6.36
N TYR A 273 -3.88 -1.93 5.35
CA TYR A 273 -3.07 -2.16 4.14
C TYR A 273 -2.69 -0.87 3.43
N TYR A 274 -3.62 0.09 3.37
CA TYR A 274 -3.33 1.34 2.71
C TYR A 274 -2.31 2.17 3.50
N PHE A 275 -2.40 2.19 4.82
CA PHE A 275 -1.43 2.92 5.65
C PHE A 275 -0.04 2.31 5.57
N GLU A 276 0.08 0.98 5.57
CA GLU A 276 1.37 0.31 5.33
C GLU A 276 1.91 0.62 3.92
N GLY A 277 1.06 0.57 2.88
CA GLY A 277 1.43 0.95 1.51
C GLY A 277 1.85 2.43 1.38
N LEU A 278 1.17 3.33 2.09
CA LEU A 278 1.52 4.75 2.17
C LEU A 278 2.92 4.93 2.78
N MET A 279 3.23 4.24 3.89
CA MET A 279 4.58 4.28 4.49
C MET A 279 5.64 3.75 3.52
N VAL A 280 5.36 2.65 2.82
CA VAL A 280 6.23 2.12 1.76
C VAL A 280 6.47 3.17 0.67
N ALA A 281 5.43 3.86 0.21
CA ALA A 281 5.55 4.90 -0.81
C ALA A 281 6.38 6.11 -0.35
N MET A 282 6.25 6.50 0.93
CA MET A 282 7.05 7.59 1.51
C MET A 282 8.53 7.21 1.58
N ILE A 283 8.86 6.02 2.07
CA ILE A 283 10.23 5.50 2.12
C ILE A 283 10.81 5.37 0.72
N ALA A 284 10.00 4.91 -0.26
CA ALA A 284 10.36 4.86 -1.67
C ALA A 284 10.56 6.23 -2.32
N ARG A 285 10.38 7.33 -1.57
CA ARG A 285 10.42 8.71 -2.09
C ARG A 285 9.51 8.87 -3.32
N TYR A 286 8.36 8.23 -3.27
CA TYR A 286 7.35 8.21 -4.34
C TYR A 286 7.87 7.74 -5.71
N GLN A 287 8.89 6.85 -5.71
CA GLN A 287 9.42 6.23 -6.92
C GLN A 287 8.69 4.90 -7.17
N PRO A 288 7.96 4.71 -8.30
CA PRO A 288 7.13 3.52 -8.50
C PRO A 288 7.91 2.19 -8.43
N LEU A 289 9.11 2.13 -9.01
CA LEU A 289 9.95 0.92 -8.93
C LEU A 289 10.42 0.62 -7.52
N ALA A 290 10.80 1.65 -6.74
CA ALA A 290 11.21 1.45 -5.36
C ALA A 290 10.04 0.96 -4.49
N VAL A 291 8.80 1.40 -4.78
CA VAL A 291 7.59 0.88 -4.11
C VAL A 291 7.47 -0.63 -4.28
N VAL A 292 7.68 -1.16 -5.51
CA VAL A 292 7.60 -2.60 -5.76
C VAL A 292 8.60 -3.38 -4.88
N PHE A 293 9.87 -2.97 -4.87
CA PHE A 293 10.90 -3.67 -4.08
C PHE A 293 10.67 -3.56 -2.58
N LEU A 294 10.29 -2.37 -2.10
CA LEU A 294 10.00 -2.16 -0.68
C LEU A 294 8.74 -2.89 -0.23
N SER A 295 7.72 -3.02 -1.09
CA SER A 295 6.54 -3.82 -0.78
C SER A 295 6.88 -5.29 -0.57
N LEU A 296 7.79 -5.85 -1.38
CA LEU A 296 8.30 -7.21 -1.18
C LEU A 296 9.06 -7.33 0.16
N PHE A 297 9.90 -6.36 0.49
CA PHE A 297 10.64 -6.35 1.74
C PHE A 297 9.70 -6.29 2.96
N PHE A 298 8.74 -5.36 2.98
CA PHE A 298 7.78 -5.25 4.09
C PHE A 298 6.84 -6.45 4.19
N ALA A 299 6.47 -7.05 3.06
CA ALA A 299 5.70 -8.29 3.04
C ALA A 299 6.51 -9.46 3.66
N ALA A 300 7.81 -9.56 3.34
CA ALA A 300 8.68 -10.56 3.94
C ALA A 300 8.81 -10.38 5.46
N LEU A 301 8.91 -9.12 5.93
CA LEU A 301 8.90 -8.83 7.36
C LEU A 301 7.59 -9.25 8.02
N LYS A 302 6.44 -8.96 7.40
CA LYS A 302 5.10 -9.25 7.95
C LYS A 302 4.82 -10.75 8.03
N ILE A 303 5.02 -11.46 6.94
CA ILE A 303 4.80 -12.92 6.87
C ILE A 303 5.83 -13.64 7.74
N GLY A 304 7.09 -13.18 7.73
CA GLY A 304 8.12 -13.68 8.63
C GLY A 304 7.79 -13.50 10.11
N ALA A 305 7.20 -12.36 10.47
CA ALA A 305 6.77 -12.12 11.86
C ALA A 305 5.68 -13.09 12.32
N GLN A 306 4.76 -13.51 11.46
CA GLN A 306 3.80 -14.55 11.78
C GLN A 306 4.51 -15.89 12.05
N GLY A 307 5.54 -16.22 11.27
CA GLY A 307 6.39 -17.39 11.54
C GLY A 307 7.16 -17.28 12.85
N MET A 308 7.63 -16.09 13.19
CA MET A 308 8.30 -15.82 14.47
C MET A 308 7.35 -15.98 15.67
N GLU A 309 6.11 -15.52 15.54
CA GLU A 309 5.05 -15.70 16.54
C GLU A 309 4.76 -17.20 16.77
N LEU A 310 4.53 -17.94 15.68
CA LEU A 310 4.18 -19.37 15.75
C LEU A 310 5.32 -20.27 16.23
N ALA A 311 6.57 -20.04 15.79
CA ALA A 311 7.69 -20.92 16.05
C ALA A 311 8.54 -20.52 17.26
N ALA A 312 8.65 -19.22 17.55
CA ALA A 312 9.47 -18.70 18.65
C ALA A 312 8.64 -18.11 19.81
N GLY A 313 7.31 -18.10 19.71
CA GLY A 313 6.41 -17.57 20.74
C GLY A 313 6.54 -16.05 20.95
N VAL A 314 7.15 -15.34 20.02
CA VAL A 314 7.36 -13.88 20.12
C VAL A 314 6.05 -13.16 19.79
N PRO A 315 5.49 -12.35 20.71
CA PRO A 315 4.26 -11.64 20.46
C PRO A 315 4.34 -10.72 19.23
N ASN A 316 3.25 -10.65 18.44
CA ASN A 316 3.17 -9.81 17.25
C ASN A 316 3.45 -8.32 17.53
N GLN A 317 3.19 -7.86 18.76
CA GLN A 317 3.49 -6.48 19.18
C GLN A 317 4.98 -6.14 19.09
N ILE A 318 5.87 -7.09 19.33
CA ILE A 318 7.34 -6.89 19.21
C ILE A 318 7.71 -6.65 17.74
N TYR A 319 7.09 -7.41 16.83
CA TYR A 319 7.28 -7.17 15.40
C TYR A 319 6.85 -5.75 14.99
N LEU A 320 5.69 -5.26 15.46
CA LEU A 320 5.24 -3.89 15.16
C LEU A 320 6.26 -2.83 15.63
N ILE A 321 6.90 -3.05 16.77
CA ILE A 321 7.97 -2.17 17.25
C ILE A 321 9.17 -2.23 16.30
N ILE A 322 9.62 -3.42 15.91
CA ILE A 322 10.74 -3.59 14.98
C ILE A 322 10.41 -2.93 13.64
N GLN A 323 9.22 -3.16 13.10
CA GLN A 323 8.75 -2.53 11.87
C GLN A 323 8.78 -1.00 11.97
N THR A 324 8.29 -0.45 13.08
CA THR A 324 8.28 1.00 13.32
C THR A 324 9.70 1.57 13.36
N VAL A 325 10.63 0.88 14.00
CA VAL A 325 12.05 1.26 14.03
C VAL A 325 12.66 1.24 12.62
N VAL A 326 12.36 0.19 11.81
CA VAL A 326 12.79 0.12 10.40
C VAL A 326 12.29 1.33 9.63
N ILE A 327 10.97 1.61 9.71
CA ILE A 327 10.34 2.73 9.01
C ILE A 327 10.97 4.06 9.45
N PHE A 328 11.12 4.27 10.76
CA PHE A 328 11.70 5.50 11.31
C PHE A 328 13.13 5.74 10.83
N LEU A 329 14.00 4.73 10.90
CA LEU A 329 15.40 4.85 10.46
C LEU A 329 15.50 5.05 8.95
N MET A 330 14.68 4.36 8.15
CA MET A 330 14.63 4.56 6.70
C MET A 330 14.11 5.95 6.32
N ALA A 331 13.14 6.48 7.06
CA ALA A 331 12.62 7.83 6.84
C ALA A 331 13.62 8.92 7.29
N ALA A 332 14.32 8.71 8.42
CA ALA A 332 15.31 9.63 8.97
C ALA A 332 16.64 9.65 8.19
N GLU A 333 16.87 8.66 7.33
CA GLU A 333 18.11 8.48 6.56
C GLU A 333 18.55 9.76 5.85
N SER A 334 17.63 10.46 5.18
CA SER A 334 17.97 11.68 4.43
C SER A 334 18.46 12.85 5.29
N GLY A 335 18.02 12.93 6.54
CA GLY A 335 18.43 13.97 7.49
C GLY A 335 19.75 13.65 8.19
N LEU A 336 19.88 12.44 8.70
CA LEU A 336 21.03 11.99 9.48
C LEU A 336 22.29 11.88 8.64
N PHE A 337 22.21 11.24 7.47
CA PHE A 337 23.39 11.08 6.59
C PHE A 337 23.77 12.35 5.87
N GLY A 338 22.81 13.21 5.50
CA GLY A 338 23.12 14.55 4.98
C GLY A 338 23.91 15.41 5.97
N ALA A 339 23.56 15.35 7.25
CA ALA A 339 24.29 16.03 8.31
C ALA A 339 25.70 15.44 8.54
N LEU A 340 25.84 14.11 8.51
CA LEU A 340 27.14 13.43 8.63
C LEU A 340 28.05 13.69 7.43
N GLN A 341 27.55 13.60 6.20
CA GLN A 341 28.33 13.93 4.99
C GLN A 341 28.81 15.38 4.99
N ASN A 342 27.95 16.30 5.41
CA ASN A 342 28.34 17.71 5.52
C ASN A 342 29.42 17.95 6.61
N ARG A 343 29.39 17.20 7.72
CA ARG A 343 30.46 17.27 8.74
C ARG A 343 31.75 16.66 8.23
N VAL A 344 31.72 15.52 7.57
CA VAL A 344 32.94 14.89 7.00
C VAL A 344 33.54 15.76 5.88
N ARG A 345 32.69 16.39 5.06
CA ARG A 345 33.11 17.26 3.99
C ARG A 345 33.77 18.55 4.55
N LYS A 346 33.14 19.15 5.56
CA LYS A 346 33.75 20.33 6.28
C LYS A 346 35.04 19.98 6.98
N GLY A 347 35.15 18.77 7.56
CA GLY A 347 36.42 18.30 8.16
C GLY A 347 37.56 18.19 7.13
N LYS A 348 37.26 17.59 5.95
CA LYS A 348 38.23 17.47 4.86
C LYS A 348 38.59 18.80 4.19
N GLU A 349 37.69 19.77 4.18
CA GLU A 349 37.95 21.11 3.68
C GLU A 349 38.81 21.91 4.69
N ALA A 350 38.62 21.72 6.00
CA ALA A 350 39.44 22.30 7.05
C ALA A 350 40.87 21.73 7.07
N GLU A 351 41.04 20.40 6.85
CA GLU A 351 42.40 19.80 6.72
C GLU A 351 43.16 20.21 5.46
N LYS A 352 42.48 20.67 4.40
CA LYS A 352 43.14 21.18 3.19
C LYS A 352 43.57 22.64 3.29
N HIS A 353 43.09 23.36 4.28
CA HIS A 353 43.40 24.77 4.51
C HIS A 353 44.27 25.00 5.77
N ALA A 354 44.63 23.93 6.49
CA ALA A 354 45.66 23.90 7.52
C ALA A 354 46.98 23.34 6.96
#